data_da313d198b20c8a3989b13fa00b63754
#
_entry.id   da313d198b20c8a3989b13fa00b63754
#
_cell.length_a   1.000
_cell.length_b   1.000
_cell.length_c   1.000
_cell.angle_alpha   90.00
_cell.angle_beta   90.00
_cell.angle_gamma   90.00
#
_symmetry.space_group_name_H-M   'P 1'
#
loop_
_entity.id
_entity.type
_entity.pdbx_description
1 polymer ?
#
loop_
_entity_poly.entity_id
_entity_poly.type
_entity_poly.pdbx_seq_one_letter_code
_entity_poly.pdbx_strand_id
1 'polypeptide(L)'
;QGGEMKPRRLNDRELVVFLRYTNSVDFDEREVNNLDPSEYVDFILPDSVDFHQRTVEINNIITHNFRVVRYPLNVQDAWGASLFDIPGTKVVMKFSQMDRDKSIRAIDRSIGELNSQLDKTGVSSKIIELQTHIDTLSELLIMLQNDNETLMAMNFYITAYDIAATRESKRIVNQPPRSMLPRISGMKKDVKRKFTEKGFRLSDQAFLQLETYVASQVNGYDPFLKKARGVPGSTIAGVFPWIFASLQDEKGVTLGSSDGVPTFIDFFRRDSERV
;
A
#
# COMPACT_ATOMS: atom_id res chain seq x y z
N GLN A 1 2.92 28.38 9.07
CA GLN A 1 1.48 28.27 8.88
C GLN A 1 1.25 26.89 8.28
N GLY A 2 0.77 25.92 9.08
CA GLY A 2 0.40 24.60 8.62
C GLY A 2 -0.75 24.73 7.62
N GLY A 3 -0.51 24.37 6.37
CA GLY A 3 -1.54 24.34 5.36
C GLY A 3 -2.65 23.38 5.78
N GLU A 4 -3.83 23.92 6.04
CA GLU A 4 -5.01 23.16 6.39
C GLU A 4 -5.37 22.28 5.19
N MET A 5 -5.23 20.97 5.35
CA MET A 5 -5.61 20.01 4.31
C MET A 5 -7.13 20.07 4.14
N LYS A 6 -7.60 20.72 3.08
CA LYS A 6 -9.04 20.77 2.75
C LYS A 6 -9.38 19.64 1.80
N PRO A 7 -10.01 18.55 2.27
CA PRO A 7 -10.47 17.51 1.38
C PRO A 7 -11.50 18.12 0.40
N ARG A 8 -11.33 17.88 -0.88
CA ARG A 8 -12.33 18.24 -1.89
C ARG A 8 -12.93 16.99 -2.50
N ARG A 9 -14.17 17.08 -2.89
CA ARG A 9 -14.83 16.03 -3.67
C ARG A 9 -14.28 16.05 -5.10
N LEU A 10 -13.91 14.89 -5.64
CA LEU A 10 -13.61 14.76 -7.07
C LEU A 10 -14.88 14.99 -7.87
N ASN A 11 -14.76 15.64 -9.03
CA ASN A 11 -15.84 15.64 -10.00
C ASN A 11 -15.93 14.29 -10.73
N ASP A 12 -16.99 14.04 -11.49
CA ASP A 12 -17.24 12.76 -12.12
C ASP A 12 -16.11 12.33 -13.06
N ARG A 13 -15.54 13.26 -13.84
CA ARG A 13 -14.43 12.97 -14.74
C ARG A 13 -13.13 12.64 -13.99
N GLU A 14 -12.80 13.40 -12.97
CA GLU A 14 -11.65 13.12 -12.10
C GLU A 14 -11.81 11.75 -11.42
N LEU A 15 -13.02 11.41 -11.01
CA LEU A 15 -13.31 10.10 -10.42
C LEU A 15 -13.13 8.98 -11.44
N VAL A 16 -13.60 9.16 -12.67
CA VAL A 16 -13.45 8.20 -13.77
C VAL A 16 -11.97 7.96 -14.08
N VAL A 17 -11.18 9.03 -14.21
CA VAL A 17 -9.71 8.93 -14.41
C VAL A 17 -9.07 8.19 -13.26
N PHE A 18 -9.38 8.56 -12.02
CA PHE A 18 -8.85 7.89 -10.83
C PHE A 18 -9.18 6.39 -10.80
N LEU A 19 -10.43 6.02 -11.09
CA LEU A 19 -10.85 4.62 -11.15
C LEU A 19 -10.19 3.86 -12.31
N ARG A 20 -9.99 4.50 -13.46
CA ARG A 20 -9.23 3.90 -14.57
C ARG A 20 -7.80 3.59 -14.17
N TYR A 21 -7.10 4.49 -13.46
CA TYR A 21 -5.75 4.25 -12.92
C TYR A 21 -5.66 3.03 -12.01
N THR A 22 -6.74 2.66 -11.34
CA THR A 22 -6.74 1.46 -10.50
C THR A 22 -6.76 0.16 -11.31
N ASN A 23 -7.22 0.22 -12.56
CA ASN A 23 -7.40 -0.94 -13.44
C ASN A 23 -6.38 -1.01 -14.59
N SER A 24 -5.87 0.14 -15.03
CA SER A 24 -4.93 0.21 -16.15
C SER A 24 -3.88 1.29 -15.91
N VAL A 25 -2.67 1.07 -16.38
CA VAL A 25 -1.56 2.03 -16.29
C VAL A 25 -1.21 2.66 -17.63
N ASP A 26 -1.86 2.24 -18.72
CA ASP A 26 -1.58 2.68 -20.09
C ASP A 26 -2.88 3.21 -20.75
N PHE A 27 -3.19 4.48 -20.49
CA PHE A 27 -4.30 5.19 -21.12
C PHE A 27 -4.00 6.69 -21.19
N ASP A 28 -4.69 7.42 -22.09
CA ASP A 28 -4.61 8.88 -22.17
C ASP A 28 -5.75 9.50 -21.34
N GLU A 29 -5.40 10.27 -20.32
CA GLU A 29 -6.38 10.99 -19.48
C GLU A 29 -7.29 11.92 -20.26
N ARG A 30 -6.84 12.39 -21.45
CA ARG A 30 -7.61 13.30 -22.30
C ARG A 30 -8.81 12.62 -22.93
N GLU A 31 -8.79 11.30 -23.06
CA GLU A 31 -9.90 10.53 -23.63
C GLU A 31 -11.19 10.75 -22.86
N VAL A 32 -11.10 10.90 -21.53
CA VAL A 32 -12.28 11.13 -20.67
C VAL A 32 -13.05 12.40 -21.01
N ASN A 33 -12.38 13.40 -21.60
CA ASN A 33 -13.04 14.66 -21.95
C ASN A 33 -14.05 14.52 -23.10
N ASN A 34 -13.90 13.48 -23.92
CA ASN A 34 -14.73 13.22 -25.10
C ASN A 34 -15.80 12.15 -24.84
N LEU A 35 -15.84 11.56 -23.61
CA LEU A 35 -16.80 10.51 -23.28
C LEU A 35 -18.13 11.09 -22.79
N ASP A 36 -19.20 10.43 -23.19
CA ASP A 36 -20.50 10.62 -22.56
C ASP A 36 -20.56 9.92 -21.21
N PRO A 37 -21.36 10.40 -20.23
CA PRO A 37 -21.50 9.74 -18.93
C PRO A 37 -21.90 8.27 -18.99
N SER A 38 -22.61 7.85 -20.03
CA SER A 38 -23.00 6.46 -20.28
C SER A 38 -21.81 5.54 -20.60
N GLU A 39 -20.70 6.09 -21.08
CA GLU A 39 -19.49 5.35 -21.47
C GLU A 39 -18.46 5.23 -20.33
N TYR A 40 -18.70 5.92 -19.20
CA TYR A 40 -17.74 5.95 -18.08
C TYR A 40 -17.42 4.56 -17.51
N VAL A 41 -18.41 3.67 -17.44
CA VAL A 41 -18.21 2.32 -16.91
C VAL A 41 -17.30 1.50 -17.83
N ASP A 42 -17.54 1.55 -19.13
CA ASP A 42 -16.74 0.86 -20.13
C ASP A 42 -15.31 1.40 -20.17
N PHE A 43 -15.16 2.72 -20.02
CA PHE A 43 -13.82 3.33 -19.92
C PHE A 43 -13.06 2.93 -18.67
N ILE A 44 -13.72 2.79 -17.49
CA ILE A 44 -13.08 2.42 -16.24
C ILE A 44 -12.61 0.95 -16.27
N LEU A 45 -13.43 0.07 -16.84
CA LEU A 45 -13.14 -1.36 -16.85
C LEU A 45 -12.03 -1.70 -17.87
N PRO A 46 -11.19 -2.71 -17.59
CA PRO A 46 -10.26 -3.23 -18.57
C PRO A 46 -11.02 -4.00 -19.66
N ASP A 47 -10.52 -3.96 -20.91
CA ASP A 47 -11.11 -4.68 -22.04
C ASP A 47 -10.98 -6.20 -21.91
N SER A 48 -9.88 -6.64 -21.28
CA SER A 48 -9.62 -8.05 -21.00
C SER A 48 -8.89 -8.25 -19.69
N VAL A 49 -9.26 -9.31 -18.97
CA VAL A 49 -8.57 -9.74 -17.76
C VAL A 49 -8.43 -11.26 -17.77
N ASP A 50 -7.20 -11.75 -17.85
CA ASP A 50 -6.88 -13.16 -17.82
C ASP A 50 -6.16 -13.55 -16.54
N PHE A 51 -6.68 -14.57 -15.86
CA PHE A 51 -6.15 -15.02 -14.58
C PHE A 51 -5.30 -16.27 -14.75
N HIS A 52 -4.06 -16.20 -14.25
CA HIS A 52 -3.14 -17.33 -14.22
C HIS A 52 -2.81 -17.69 -12.76
N GLN A 53 -2.19 -18.84 -12.57
CA GLN A 53 -1.81 -19.33 -11.25
C GLN A 53 -1.01 -18.31 -10.39
N ARG A 54 -0.17 -17.49 -11.04
CA ARG A 54 0.78 -16.58 -10.36
C ARG A 54 0.75 -15.15 -10.88
N THR A 55 -0.06 -14.86 -11.87
CA THR A 55 -0.14 -13.53 -12.52
C THR A 55 -1.56 -13.25 -12.95
N VAL A 56 -1.86 -11.99 -13.17
CA VAL A 56 -3.07 -11.51 -13.84
C VAL A 56 -2.60 -10.70 -15.04
N GLU A 57 -3.17 -10.95 -16.20
CA GLU A 57 -2.94 -10.14 -17.39
C GLU A 57 -4.15 -9.20 -17.59
N ILE A 58 -3.88 -7.92 -17.73
CA ILE A 58 -4.89 -6.86 -17.85
C ILE A 58 -4.53 -6.06 -19.11
N ASN A 59 -5.35 -6.10 -20.14
CA ASN A 59 -5.10 -5.39 -21.40
C ASN A 59 -3.68 -5.64 -21.95
N ASN A 60 -3.20 -6.88 -21.94
CA ASN A 60 -1.84 -7.30 -22.31
C ASN A 60 -0.71 -6.80 -21.38
N ILE A 61 -1.04 -6.29 -20.19
CA ILE A 61 -0.08 -5.96 -19.14
C ILE A 61 -0.04 -7.10 -18.14
N ILE A 62 1.12 -7.73 -17.97
CA ILE A 62 1.28 -8.77 -16.96
C ILE A 62 1.44 -8.13 -15.59
N THR A 63 0.60 -8.53 -14.66
CA THR A 63 0.65 -8.08 -13.27
C THR A 63 0.89 -9.24 -12.32
N HIS A 64 1.49 -8.92 -11.17
CA HIS A 64 1.63 -9.86 -10.08
C HIS A 64 1.17 -9.20 -8.78
N ASN A 65 0.25 -9.86 -8.08
CA ASN A 65 -0.36 -9.34 -6.89
C ASN A 65 0.22 -10.00 -5.64
N PHE A 66 0.60 -9.16 -4.67
CA PHE A 66 1.09 -9.56 -3.36
C PHE A 66 0.14 -9.10 -2.27
N ARG A 67 0.16 -9.83 -1.15
CA ARG A 67 -0.42 -9.38 0.12
C ARG A 67 0.65 -9.37 1.20
N VAL A 68 0.65 -8.35 2.05
CA VAL A 68 1.48 -8.35 3.26
C VAL A 68 0.92 -9.37 4.25
N VAL A 69 1.76 -10.28 4.70
CA VAL A 69 1.39 -11.35 5.66
C VAL A 69 2.07 -11.20 7.02
N ARG A 70 3.14 -10.42 7.09
CA ARG A 70 3.81 -10.07 8.35
C ARG A 70 4.18 -8.60 8.33
N TYR A 71 3.89 -7.94 9.43
CA TYR A 71 4.17 -6.53 9.70
C TYR A 71 5.30 -6.42 10.72
N PRO A 72 6.14 -5.38 10.69
CA PRO A 72 7.09 -5.09 11.75
C PRO A 72 6.36 -4.81 13.06
N LEU A 73 7.02 -5.03 14.18
CA LEU A 73 6.46 -4.75 15.52
C LEU A 73 6.35 -3.24 15.75
N ASN A 74 7.38 -2.50 15.36
CA ASN A 74 7.44 -1.05 15.48
C ASN A 74 7.65 -0.43 14.12
N VAL A 75 7.02 0.71 13.89
CA VAL A 75 7.17 1.52 12.68
C VAL A 75 7.50 2.96 13.09
N GLN A 76 8.29 3.63 12.26
CA GLN A 76 8.61 5.04 12.42
C GLN A 76 7.53 5.91 11.74
N ASP A 77 7.50 7.21 12.03
CA ASP A 77 6.64 8.13 11.31
C ASP A 77 6.95 8.10 9.81
N ALA A 78 5.91 8.27 9.00
CA ALA A 78 5.97 8.20 7.54
C ALA A 78 6.48 6.85 6.98
N TRP A 79 6.29 5.76 7.73
CA TRP A 79 6.79 4.43 7.37
C TRP A 79 6.33 3.93 6.00
N GLY A 80 5.16 4.37 5.55
CA GLY A 80 4.58 3.97 4.28
C GLY A 80 5.13 4.74 3.08
N ALA A 81 5.63 5.96 3.25
CA ALA A 81 6.00 6.83 2.14
C ALA A 81 6.88 6.13 1.10
N SER A 82 7.97 5.50 1.54
CA SER A 82 8.89 4.79 0.64
C SER A 82 8.32 3.50 0.02
N LEU A 83 7.25 2.93 0.61
CA LEU A 83 6.60 1.74 0.10
C LEU A 83 5.55 2.06 -0.96
N PHE A 84 4.93 3.23 -0.85
CA PHE A 84 3.97 3.72 -1.85
C PHE A 84 4.65 4.33 -3.08
N ASP A 85 5.94 4.69 -2.97
CA ASP A 85 6.74 5.28 -4.05
C ASP A 85 7.65 4.25 -4.75
N ILE A 86 7.19 3.04 -4.99
CA ILE A 86 7.92 2.03 -5.74
C ILE A 86 7.48 2.10 -7.21
N PRO A 87 8.37 2.51 -8.14
CA PRO A 87 8.01 2.61 -9.54
C PRO A 87 7.48 1.29 -10.12
N GLY A 88 6.44 1.36 -10.95
CA GLY A 88 5.81 0.20 -11.56
C GLY A 88 4.97 -0.64 -10.60
N THR A 89 4.56 -0.07 -9.48
CA THR A 89 3.65 -0.73 -8.55
C THR A 89 2.42 0.12 -8.25
N LYS A 90 1.32 -0.55 -7.96
CA LYS A 90 0.15 0.01 -7.29
C LYS A 90 0.13 -0.57 -5.87
N VAL A 91 0.03 0.29 -4.89
CA VAL A 91 -0.02 -0.09 -3.49
C VAL A 91 -1.34 0.35 -2.89
N VAL A 92 -2.04 -0.57 -2.25
CA VAL A 92 -3.37 -0.32 -1.66
C VAL A 92 -3.39 -0.82 -0.23
N MET A 93 -3.76 0.06 0.66
CA MET A 93 -4.02 -0.27 2.06
C MET A 93 -5.52 -0.17 2.32
N LYS A 94 -6.12 -1.28 2.74
CA LYS A 94 -7.52 -1.32 3.18
C LYS A 94 -7.56 -1.46 4.68
N PHE A 95 -8.36 -0.62 5.31
CA PHE A 95 -8.57 -0.69 6.74
C PHE A 95 -10.03 -0.43 7.10
N SER A 96 -10.47 -1.05 8.17
CA SER A 96 -11.81 -0.89 8.72
C SER A 96 -11.76 -0.94 10.24
N GLN A 97 -12.63 -0.20 10.89
CA GLN A 97 -12.69 -0.17 12.34
C GLN A 97 -13.09 -1.55 12.89
N MET A 98 -12.39 -1.98 13.93
CA MET A 98 -12.74 -3.18 14.71
C MET A 98 -13.61 -2.79 15.91
N ASP A 99 -14.47 -3.72 16.31
CA ASP A 99 -15.23 -3.58 17.55
C ASP A 99 -14.27 -3.60 18.75
N ARG A 100 -14.34 -2.55 19.59
CA ARG A 100 -13.43 -2.35 20.70
C ARG A 100 -13.51 -3.48 21.73
N ASP A 101 -14.72 -3.86 22.15
CA ASP A 101 -14.91 -4.85 23.20
C ASP A 101 -14.46 -6.24 22.74
N LYS A 102 -14.69 -6.57 21.46
CA LYS A 102 -14.19 -7.81 20.87
C LYS A 102 -12.68 -7.81 20.77
N SER A 103 -12.08 -6.66 20.43
CA SER A 103 -10.63 -6.50 20.33
C SER A 103 -9.97 -6.67 21.69
N ILE A 104 -10.49 -6.03 22.73
CA ILE A 104 -10.00 -6.17 24.12
C ILE A 104 -10.04 -7.64 24.55
N ARG A 105 -11.19 -8.30 24.39
CA ARG A 105 -11.33 -9.73 24.75
C ARG A 105 -10.40 -10.65 23.95
N ALA A 106 -10.14 -10.33 22.69
CA ALA A 106 -9.20 -11.11 21.86
C ALA A 106 -7.75 -10.94 22.32
N ILE A 107 -7.36 -9.71 22.70
CA ILE A 107 -6.02 -9.41 23.21
C ILE A 107 -5.83 -10.09 24.58
N ASP A 108 -6.78 -9.96 25.50
CA ASP A 108 -6.75 -10.63 26.82
C ASP A 108 -6.56 -12.15 26.69
N ARG A 109 -7.31 -12.77 25.77
CA ARG A 109 -7.16 -14.20 25.48
C ARG A 109 -5.77 -14.52 24.95
N SER A 110 -5.24 -13.71 24.02
CA SER A 110 -3.91 -13.93 23.46
C SER A 110 -2.82 -13.80 24.52
N ILE A 111 -2.92 -12.83 25.43
CA ILE A 111 -2.01 -12.68 26.58
C ILE A 111 -2.08 -13.93 27.46
N GLY A 112 -3.27 -14.43 27.77
CA GLY A 112 -3.45 -15.65 28.55
C GLY A 112 -2.83 -16.89 27.89
N GLU A 113 -2.97 -17.02 26.57
CA GLU A 113 -2.36 -18.11 25.80
C GLU A 113 -0.84 -18.01 25.78
N LEU A 114 -0.27 -16.81 25.62
CA LEU A 114 1.19 -16.58 25.65
C LEU A 114 1.78 -16.84 27.03
N ASN A 115 1.11 -16.40 28.11
CA ASN A 115 1.54 -16.73 29.48
C ASN A 115 1.57 -18.26 29.71
N SER A 116 0.53 -18.98 29.24
CA SER A 116 0.51 -20.44 29.33
C SER A 116 1.63 -21.13 28.55
N GLN A 117 2.10 -20.51 27.46
CA GLN A 117 3.26 -20.99 26.70
C GLN A 117 4.57 -20.65 27.41
N LEU A 118 4.65 -19.47 28.03
CA LEU A 118 5.80 -19.01 28.78
C LEU A 118 6.10 -19.97 29.95
N ASP A 119 5.07 -20.37 30.68
CA ASP A 119 5.17 -21.30 31.80
C ASP A 119 5.67 -22.71 31.39
N LYS A 120 5.45 -23.10 30.15
CA LYS A 120 5.80 -24.42 29.61
C LYS A 120 7.16 -24.48 28.91
N THR A 121 7.78 -23.32 28.64
CA THR A 121 9.03 -23.28 27.86
C THR A 121 10.24 -23.08 28.77
N GLY A 122 11.29 -23.89 28.54
CA GLY A 122 12.58 -23.73 29.22
C GLY A 122 13.67 -23.11 28.35
N VAL A 123 13.32 -22.69 27.09
CA VAL A 123 14.29 -22.15 26.13
C VAL A 123 14.40 -20.64 26.28
N SER A 124 15.56 -20.14 26.72
CA SER A 124 15.77 -18.71 27.03
C SER A 124 15.42 -17.75 25.90
N SER A 125 15.80 -18.08 24.67
CA SER A 125 15.45 -17.22 23.50
C SER A 125 13.95 -17.12 23.27
N LYS A 126 13.21 -18.21 23.48
CA LYS A 126 11.76 -18.26 23.34
C LYS A 126 11.06 -17.57 24.49
N ILE A 127 11.62 -17.59 25.68
CA ILE A 127 11.13 -16.85 26.86
C ILE A 127 11.16 -15.34 26.54
N ILE A 128 12.29 -14.82 26.02
CA ILE A 128 12.43 -13.40 25.67
C ILE A 128 11.43 -13.02 24.56
N GLU A 129 11.27 -13.85 23.53
CA GLU A 129 10.32 -13.61 22.44
C GLU A 129 8.87 -13.53 22.97
N LEU A 130 8.46 -14.50 23.80
CA LEU A 130 7.11 -14.53 24.37
C LEU A 130 6.86 -13.34 25.30
N GLN A 131 7.84 -12.99 26.15
CA GLN A 131 7.73 -11.82 27.03
C GLN A 131 7.57 -10.53 26.23
N THR A 132 8.38 -10.32 25.19
CA THR A 132 8.26 -9.15 24.32
C THR A 132 6.88 -9.07 23.67
N HIS A 133 6.31 -10.20 23.25
CA HIS A 133 4.96 -10.24 22.70
C HIS A 133 3.88 -9.89 23.72
N ILE A 134 4.01 -10.40 24.97
CA ILE A 134 3.10 -10.09 26.07
C ILE A 134 3.15 -8.61 26.40
N ASP A 135 4.34 -8.03 26.50
CA ASP A 135 4.54 -6.61 26.80
C ASP A 135 3.89 -5.72 25.70
N THR A 136 4.13 -6.06 24.43
CA THR A 136 3.52 -5.33 23.30
C THR A 136 1.98 -5.40 23.30
N LEU A 137 1.40 -6.57 23.61
CA LEU A 137 -0.05 -6.73 23.70
C LEU A 137 -0.62 -6.01 24.92
N SER A 138 0.11 -5.97 26.03
CA SER A 138 -0.29 -5.25 27.23
C SER A 138 -0.30 -3.74 27.01
N GLU A 139 0.73 -3.20 26.34
CA GLU A 139 0.76 -1.79 25.93
C GLU A 139 -0.44 -1.44 25.02
N LEU A 140 -0.71 -2.30 24.04
CA LEU A 140 -1.86 -2.13 23.15
C LEU A 140 -3.18 -2.14 23.92
N LEU A 141 -3.32 -3.03 24.90
CA LEU A 141 -4.50 -3.09 25.77
C LEU A 141 -4.68 -1.79 26.56
N ILE A 142 -3.60 -1.25 27.13
CA ILE A 142 -3.60 0.03 27.84
C ILE A 142 -4.06 1.17 26.91
N MET A 143 -3.50 1.26 25.70
CA MET A 143 -3.91 2.26 24.71
C MET A 143 -5.40 2.18 24.38
N LEU A 144 -5.92 0.96 24.20
CA LEU A 144 -7.34 0.76 23.91
C LEU A 144 -8.24 1.13 25.09
N GLN A 145 -7.80 0.88 26.33
CA GLN A 145 -8.61 1.13 27.52
C GLN A 145 -8.55 2.59 27.99
N ASN A 146 -7.35 3.18 28.02
CA ASN A 146 -7.10 4.46 28.67
C ASN A 146 -7.06 5.62 27.66
N ASP A 147 -6.46 5.42 26.49
CA ASP A 147 -6.21 6.51 25.53
C ASP A 147 -7.31 6.61 24.46
N ASN A 148 -8.37 5.82 24.60
CA ASN A 148 -9.47 5.73 23.63
C ASN A 148 -8.99 5.44 22.19
N GLU A 149 -7.85 4.76 22.06
CA GLU A 149 -7.29 4.33 20.78
C GLU A 149 -8.25 3.36 20.08
N THR A 150 -8.27 3.40 18.76
CA THR A 150 -9.13 2.53 17.95
C THR A 150 -8.29 1.48 17.22
N LEU A 151 -8.65 0.22 17.36
CA LEU A 151 -8.01 -0.84 16.59
C LEU A 151 -8.65 -0.94 15.20
N MET A 152 -7.81 -0.96 14.17
CA MET A 152 -8.22 -1.08 12.77
C MET A 152 -7.76 -2.42 12.20
N ALA A 153 -8.68 -3.14 11.57
CA ALA A 153 -8.34 -4.29 10.75
C ALA A 153 -7.68 -3.79 9.46
N MET A 154 -6.42 -4.12 9.22
CA MET A 154 -5.65 -3.63 8.07
C MET A 154 -5.16 -4.78 7.20
N ASN A 155 -5.34 -4.66 5.90
CA ASN A 155 -4.69 -5.43 4.86
C ASN A 155 -3.94 -4.52 3.90
N PHE A 156 -2.81 -5.00 3.38
CA PHE A 156 -1.92 -4.25 2.53
C PHE A 156 -1.61 -5.07 1.27
N TYR A 157 -1.93 -4.52 0.09
CA TYR A 157 -1.84 -5.17 -1.21
C TYR A 157 -0.89 -4.42 -2.12
N ILE A 158 -0.12 -5.14 -2.89
CA ILE A 158 0.80 -4.58 -3.87
C ILE A 158 0.58 -5.28 -5.20
N THR A 159 0.34 -4.51 -6.26
CA THR A 159 0.31 -4.99 -7.64
C THR A 159 1.55 -4.48 -8.34
N ALA A 160 2.40 -5.38 -8.82
CA ALA A 160 3.54 -5.03 -9.66
C ALA A 160 3.17 -5.22 -11.13
N TYR A 161 3.48 -4.22 -11.97
CA TYR A 161 3.18 -4.20 -13.39
C TYR A 161 4.45 -4.39 -14.22
N ASP A 162 4.36 -5.17 -15.29
CA ASP A 162 5.40 -5.24 -16.31
C ASP A 162 5.12 -4.25 -17.45
N ILE A 163 5.44 -2.97 -17.20
CA ILE A 163 5.20 -1.89 -18.16
C ILE A 163 6.08 -2.04 -19.42
N ALA A 164 7.26 -2.65 -19.28
CA ALA A 164 8.16 -2.82 -20.40
C ALA A 164 7.67 -3.88 -21.39
N ALA A 165 6.99 -4.92 -20.93
CA ALA A 165 6.39 -5.94 -21.77
C ALA A 165 5.33 -5.35 -22.71
N THR A 166 4.54 -4.39 -22.24
CA THR A 166 3.49 -3.73 -23.03
C THR A 166 4.02 -3.02 -24.26
N ARG A 167 5.18 -2.35 -24.17
CA ARG A 167 5.79 -1.64 -25.31
C ARG A 167 6.41 -2.59 -26.35
N GLU A 168 6.93 -3.72 -25.92
CA GLU A 168 7.52 -4.73 -26.80
C GLU A 168 6.46 -5.69 -27.38
N SER A 169 5.39 -6.01 -26.65
CA SER A 169 4.30 -6.88 -27.12
C SER A 169 3.58 -6.33 -28.35
N LYS A 170 3.46 -5.01 -28.49
CA LYS A 170 2.96 -4.38 -29.71
C LYS A 170 3.87 -4.62 -30.95
N ARG A 171 5.13 -5.03 -30.74
CA ARG A 171 6.09 -5.34 -31.83
C ARG A 171 6.24 -6.83 -32.13
N ILE A 172 5.80 -7.73 -31.25
CA ILE A 172 6.10 -9.17 -31.35
C ILE A 172 4.80 -9.98 -31.23
N VAL A 173 3.99 -9.94 -32.26
CA VAL A 173 2.72 -10.69 -32.37
C VAL A 173 2.93 -12.23 -32.38
N ASN A 174 4.18 -12.74 -32.47
CA ASN A 174 4.47 -14.17 -32.71
C ASN A 174 5.43 -14.83 -31.71
N GLN A 175 5.69 -14.27 -30.51
CA GLN A 175 6.51 -14.97 -29.52
C GLN A 175 5.67 -15.45 -28.33
N PRO A 176 5.93 -16.68 -27.83
CA PRO A 176 5.16 -17.24 -26.73
C PRO A 176 5.43 -16.47 -25.43
N PRO A 177 4.47 -16.41 -24.50
CA PRO A 177 4.53 -15.62 -23.26
C PRO A 177 5.70 -15.99 -22.31
N ARG A 178 6.47 -17.03 -22.60
CA ARG A 178 7.64 -17.44 -21.80
C ARG A 178 8.81 -16.45 -21.82
N SER A 179 8.93 -15.59 -22.82
CA SER A 179 9.99 -14.56 -22.90
C SER A 179 9.74 -13.36 -21.98
N MET A 180 8.52 -13.17 -21.47
CA MET A 180 8.13 -12.07 -20.58
C MET A 180 8.38 -12.34 -19.09
N LEU A 181 8.51 -13.61 -18.69
CA LEU A 181 8.69 -14.03 -17.30
C LEU A 181 9.96 -13.48 -16.60
N PRO A 182 11.10 -13.24 -17.26
CA PRO A 182 12.30 -12.74 -16.59
C PRO A 182 12.16 -11.34 -16.02
N ARG A 183 11.43 -10.43 -16.67
CA ARG A 183 11.29 -9.01 -16.24
C ARG A 183 10.38 -8.86 -15.04
N ILE A 184 9.22 -9.47 -15.06
CA ILE A 184 8.33 -9.50 -13.90
C ILE A 184 9.00 -10.20 -12.70
N SER A 185 9.86 -11.19 -12.95
CA SER A 185 10.66 -11.85 -11.93
C SER A 185 11.65 -10.89 -11.25
N GLY A 186 12.28 -9.98 -12.00
CA GLY A 186 13.16 -8.93 -11.45
C GLY A 186 12.37 -7.97 -10.55
N MET A 187 11.29 -7.40 -11.06
CA MET A 187 10.41 -6.49 -10.32
C MET A 187 9.85 -7.14 -9.04
N LYS A 188 9.43 -8.40 -9.11
CA LYS A 188 8.99 -9.17 -7.92
C LYS A 188 10.06 -9.25 -6.84
N LYS A 189 11.31 -9.46 -7.22
CA LYS A 189 12.45 -9.51 -6.27
C LYS A 189 12.70 -8.13 -5.66
N ASP A 190 12.65 -7.08 -6.46
CA ASP A 190 12.90 -5.70 -5.99
C ASP A 190 11.80 -5.24 -5.03
N VAL A 191 10.53 -5.49 -5.35
CA VAL A 191 9.40 -5.22 -4.46
C VAL A 191 9.56 -5.98 -3.14
N LYS A 192 9.81 -7.29 -3.19
CA LYS A 192 10.02 -8.11 -1.99
C LYS A 192 11.19 -7.59 -1.15
N ARG A 193 12.31 -7.22 -1.79
CA ARG A 193 13.48 -6.68 -1.10
C ARG A 193 13.13 -5.41 -0.34
N LYS A 194 12.55 -4.41 -1.01
CA LYS A 194 12.16 -3.12 -0.40
C LYS A 194 11.22 -3.30 0.80
N PHE A 195 10.23 -4.19 0.68
CA PHE A 195 9.34 -4.49 1.79
C PHE A 195 10.05 -5.22 2.93
N THR A 196 10.95 -6.17 2.62
CA THR A 196 11.72 -6.92 3.62
C THR A 196 12.70 -6.01 4.37
N GLU A 197 13.34 -5.06 3.70
CA GLU A 197 14.22 -4.05 4.32
C GLU A 197 13.48 -3.20 5.37
N LYS A 198 12.18 -3.00 5.20
CA LYS A 198 11.30 -2.32 6.17
C LYS A 198 10.62 -3.28 7.18
N GLY A 199 11.01 -4.55 7.21
CA GLY A 199 10.47 -5.55 8.14
C GLY A 199 9.13 -6.18 7.74
N PHE A 200 8.61 -5.87 6.54
CA PHE A 200 7.40 -6.48 6.03
C PHE A 200 7.70 -7.78 5.28
N ARG A 201 6.77 -8.74 5.34
CA ARG A 201 6.85 -9.96 4.53
C ARG A 201 5.67 -10.05 3.58
N LEU A 202 5.99 -10.24 2.30
CA LEU A 202 5.02 -10.41 1.23
C LEU A 202 4.76 -11.89 0.93
N SER A 203 3.52 -12.22 0.63
CA SER A 203 3.12 -13.50 0.04
C SER A 203 2.73 -13.30 -1.42
N ASP A 204 3.22 -14.19 -2.28
CA ASP A 204 2.94 -14.19 -3.74
C ASP A 204 1.49 -14.52 -4.09
N GLN A 205 0.68 -14.98 -3.14
CA GLN A 205 -0.72 -15.35 -3.33
C GLN A 205 -0.94 -16.26 -4.57
N ALA A 206 -0.06 -17.27 -4.75
CA ALA A 206 -0.24 -18.27 -5.79
C ALA A 206 -1.62 -18.94 -5.66
N PHE A 207 -2.33 -19.12 -6.77
CA PHE A 207 -3.73 -19.57 -6.87
C PHE A 207 -4.79 -18.61 -6.31
N LEU A 208 -4.40 -17.50 -5.68
CA LEU A 208 -5.30 -16.48 -5.13
C LEU A 208 -5.06 -15.11 -5.80
N GLN A 209 -4.60 -15.14 -7.05
CA GLN A 209 -4.29 -13.91 -7.79
C GLN A 209 -5.56 -13.11 -8.13
N LEU A 210 -6.68 -13.79 -8.43
CA LEU A 210 -7.97 -13.15 -8.66
C LEU A 210 -8.44 -12.41 -7.40
N GLU A 211 -8.48 -13.10 -6.27
CA GLU A 211 -8.94 -12.54 -5.00
C GLU A 211 -8.04 -11.37 -4.58
N THR A 212 -6.72 -11.49 -4.80
CA THR A 212 -5.78 -10.43 -4.46
C THR A 212 -5.90 -9.24 -5.42
N TYR A 213 -6.17 -9.48 -6.70
CA TYR A 213 -6.46 -8.43 -7.66
C TYR A 213 -7.73 -7.67 -7.27
N VAL A 214 -8.82 -8.36 -6.99
CA VAL A 214 -10.08 -7.73 -6.52
C VAL A 214 -9.87 -6.96 -5.23
N ALA A 215 -9.09 -7.51 -4.28
CA ALA A 215 -8.72 -6.84 -3.05
C ALA A 215 -7.89 -5.57 -3.28
N SER A 216 -7.10 -5.53 -4.35
CA SER A 216 -6.28 -4.37 -4.71
C SER A 216 -7.04 -3.26 -5.46
N GLN A 217 -8.33 -3.45 -5.74
CA GLN A 217 -9.15 -2.43 -6.38
C GLN A 217 -9.75 -1.46 -5.35
N VAL A 218 -10.10 -0.25 -5.80
CA VAL A 218 -10.79 0.76 -4.98
C VAL A 218 -12.25 0.38 -4.85
N ASN A 219 -12.52 -0.54 -3.95
CA ASN A 219 -13.86 -0.99 -3.59
C ASN A 219 -13.94 -1.31 -2.09
N GLY A 220 -15.14 -1.45 -1.56
CA GLY A 220 -15.37 -1.80 -0.15
C GLY A 220 -15.20 -3.29 0.17
N TYR A 221 -14.93 -4.13 -0.82
CA TYR A 221 -14.82 -5.58 -0.64
C TYR A 221 -13.37 -6.01 -0.39
N ASP A 222 -13.17 -6.84 0.64
CA ASP A 222 -11.89 -7.44 0.96
C ASP A 222 -12.08 -8.94 1.28
N PRO A 223 -11.71 -9.84 0.35
CA PRO A 223 -11.82 -11.28 0.56
C PRO A 223 -10.89 -11.81 1.67
N PHE A 224 -9.89 -11.01 2.08
CA PHE A 224 -8.95 -11.36 3.15
C PHE A 224 -9.24 -10.65 4.47
N LEU A 225 -10.40 -10.02 4.65
CA LEU A 225 -10.74 -9.27 5.86
C LEU A 225 -10.57 -10.11 7.15
N LYS A 226 -10.92 -11.40 7.12
CA LYS A 226 -10.72 -12.32 8.26
C LYS A 226 -9.25 -12.58 8.60
N LYS A 227 -8.33 -12.27 7.70
CA LYS A 227 -6.87 -12.41 7.86
C LYS A 227 -6.18 -11.05 8.06
N ALA A 228 -6.97 -9.99 8.24
CA ALA A 228 -6.45 -8.65 8.48
C ALA A 228 -5.69 -8.57 9.81
N ARG A 229 -4.68 -7.73 9.86
CA ARG A 229 -3.92 -7.43 11.07
C ARG A 229 -4.62 -6.31 11.84
N GLY A 230 -4.84 -6.51 13.14
CA GLY A 230 -5.22 -5.42 14.04
C GLY A 230 -4.03 -4.46 14.22
N VAL A 231 -4.25 -3.18 13.94
CA VAL A 231 -3.23 -2.13 14.01
C VAL A 231 -3.85 -0.89 14.66
N PRO A 232 -3.17 -0.21 15.59
CA PRO A 232 -3.66 1.05 16.15
C PRO A 232 -3.95 2.09 15.06
N GLY A 233 -5.02 2.86 15.22
CA GLY A 233 -5.38 3.93 14.29
C GLY A 233 -4.29 5.00 14.18
N SER A 234 -3.61 5.31 15.28
CA SER A 234 -2.43 6.19 15.32
C SER A 234 -1.31 5.71 14.38
N THR A 235 -1.04 4.40 14.34
CA THR A 235 -0.05 3.81 13.42
C THR A 235 -0.46 3.98 11.96
N ILE A 236 -1.75 3.87 11.64
CA ILE A 236 -2.27 4.11 10.29
C ILE A 236 -2.19 5.59 9.95
N ALA A 237 -2.52 6.47 10.88
CA ALA A 237 -2.37 7.92 10.69
C ALA A 237 -0.91 8.33 10.42
N GLY A 238 0.05 7.63 11.01
CA GLY A 238 1.49 7.84 10.80
C GLY A 238 2.06 7.24 9.49
N VAL A 239 1.24 6.66 8.60
CA VAL A 239 1.72 6.04 7.34
C VAL A 239 2.41 7.05 6.43
N PHE A 240 1.85 8.25 6.32
CA PHE A 240 2.35 9.32 5.47
C PHE A 240 2.74 10.55 6.28
N PRO A 241 3.74 11.31 5.84
CA PRO A 241 3.97 12.66 6.34
C PRO A 241 2.85 13.56 5.82
N TRP A 242 1.76 13.71 6.58
CA TRP A 242 0.61 14.55 6.20
C TRP A 242 0.95 16.06 6.12
N ILE A 243 2.13 16.44 6.61
CA ILE A 243 2.67 17.79 6.50
C ILE A 243 3.75 17.76 5.42
N PHE A 244 3.38 18.09 4.21
CA PHE A 244 4.34 18.37 3.15
C PHE A 244 4.76 19.83 3.24
N ALA A 245 5.91 20.09 3.80
CA ALA A 245 6.63 21.32 3.47
C ALA A 245 7.33 21.07 2.13
N SER A 246 6.63 21.30 1.03
CA SER A 246 7.27 21.38 -0.28
C SER A 246 8.19 22.60 -0.26
N LEU A 247 9.49 22.36 -0.17
CA LEU A 247 10.52 23.40 -0.37
C LEU A 247 10.72 23.71 -1.85
N GLN A 248 9.72 23.44 -2.70
CA GLN A 248 9.81 23.64 -4.13
C GLN A 248 9.10 24.94 -4.52
N ASP A 249 9.86 25.90 -4.98
CA ASP A 249 9.36 27.13 -5.56
C ASP A 249 9.37 27.02 -7.10
N GLU A 250 8.49 27.75 -7.81
CA GLU A 250 8.42 27.75 -9.27
C GLU A 250 9.73 28.28 -9.93
N LYS A 251 10.45 29.13 -9.24
CA LYS A 251 11.72 29.71 -9.68
C LYS A 251 12.63 29.88 -8.46
N GLY A 252 13.93 29.80 -8.64
CA GLY A 252 14.88 30.00 -7.57
C GLY A 252 16.23 29.36 -7.84
N VAL A 253 17.03 29.26 -6.79
CA VAL A 253 18.35 28.61 -6.85
C VAL A 253 18.17 27.13 -6.66
N THR A 254 18.80 26.32 -7.52
CA THR A 254 18.82 24.87 -7.35
C THR A 254 19.68 24.48 -6.16
N LEU A 255 19.09 23.93 -5.11
CA LEU A 255 19.82 23.49 -3.91
C LEU A 255 20.20 22.01 -3.95
N GLY A 256 19.60 21.25 -4.81
CA GLY A 256 19.82 19.81 -4.90
C GLY A 256 18.71 19.12 -5.68
N SER A 257 18.59 17.81 -5.51
CA SER A 257 17.47 17.04 -6.04
C SER A 257 16.82 16.23 -4.92
N SER A 258 15.48 16.22 -4.87
CA SER A 258 14.69 15.32 -4.05
C SER A 258 13.99 14.35 -4.99
N ASP A 259 14.19 13.04 -4.78
CA ASP A 259 13.62 11.95 -5.60
C ASP A 259 13.91 12.08 -7.12
N GLY A 260 15.09 12.62 -7.47
CA GLY A 260 15.50 12.81 -8.85
C GLY A 260 14.93 14.07 -9.53
N VAL A 261 14.14 14.89 -8.81
CA VAL A 261 13.61 16.16 -9.29
C VAL A 261 14.45 17.32 -8.71
N PRO A 262 14.96 18.27 -9.53
CA PRO A 262 15.69 19.43 -9.02
C PRO A 262 14.80 20.24 -8.07
N THR A 263 15.32 20.56 -6.89
CA THR A 263 14.62 21.39 -5.89
C THR A 263 15.08 22.83 -6.04
N PHE A 264 14.14 23.72 -6.36
CA PHE A 264 14.35 25.16 -6.48
C PHE A 264 13.86 25.88 -5.24
N ILE A 265 14.64 26.83 -4.73
CA ILE A 265 14.25 27.67 -3.60
C ILE A 265 14.44 29.13 -3.98
N ASP A 266 13.39 29.91 -3.86
CA ASP A 266 13.39 31.37 -3.98
C ASP A 266 13.52 32.01 -2.59
N PHE A 267 14.76 32.34 -2.22
CA PHE A 267 15.03 32.97 -0.91
C PHE A 267 14.44 34.37 -0.75
N PHE A 268 14.07 35.01 -1.86
CA PHE A 268 13.56 36.39 -1.85
C PHE A 268 12.03 36.50 -1.80
N ARG A 269 11.33 35.38 -1.99
CA ARG A 269 9.86 35.33 -2.05
C ARG A 269 9.20 34.79 -0.78
N ARG A 270 9.97 34.44 0.23
CA ARG A 270 9.43 33.88 1.48
C ARG A 270 9.04 35.00 2.45
N ASP A 271 7.80 34.90 2.97
CA ASP A 271 7.23 35.87 3.94
C ASP A 271 7.90 35.83 5.32
N SER A 272 8.94 35.01 5.53
CA SER A 272 9.73 35.03 6.76
C SER A 272 11.14 35.55 6.47
N GLU A 273 11.43 36.77 6.91
CA GLU A 273 12.76 37.38 6.89
C GLU A 273 13.78 36.70 7.83
N ARG A 274 13.49 35.54 8.38
CA ARG A 274 14.39 34.80 9.27
C ARG A 274 14.70 33.43 8.68
N VAL A 275 15.90 33.32 8.15
CA VAL A 275 16.64 32.07 7.96
C VAL A 275 17.35 31.75 9.27
#